data_5f0097f75351a3563da6f4ec67a6bdb7
#
_entry.id   5f0097f75351a3563da6f4ec67a6bdb7
#
_cell.length_a   1.000
_cell.length_b   1.000
_cell.length_c   1.000
_cell.angle_alpha   90.00
_cell.angle_beta   90.00
_cell.angle_gamma   90.00
#
_symmetry.space_group_name_H-M   'P 1'
#
loop_
_entity.id
_entity.type
_entity.pdbx_description
1 polymer ?
#
loop_
_entity_poly.entity_id
_entity_poly.type
_entity_poly.pdbx_seq_one_letter_code
_entity_poly.pdbx_strand_id
1 'polypeptide(L)'
;MDINKVTTAMIDYYQGQPKRIQHFLKVHAYAKLIGEQEGLDKEILDILEVAALTHDIGIKISEEKYNSSAGKYQEVEGPAVAQQMLEDLQYDKAKTDRVCYLIGHHHTCLLYTSPSPRDCS
;
A
#
# COMPACT_ATOMS: atom_id res chain seq x y z
N MET A 1 -2.48 -14.89 -6.55
CA MET A 1 -1.51 -14.48 -5.53
C MET A 1 -2.16 -14.40 -4.18
N ASP A 2 -1.54 -15.01 -3.23
CA ASP A 2 -2.08 -15.07 -1.88
C ASP A 2 -1.76 -13.79 -1.13
N ILE A 3 -2.79 -13.14 -0.61
CA ILE A 3 -2.64 -11.92 0.21
C ILE A 3 -1.75 -12.21 1.43
N ASN A 4 -1.81 -13.42 1.95
CA ASN A 4 -0.97 -13.79 3.09
C ASN A 4 0.53 -13.69 2.80
N LYS A 5 0.93 -13.93 1.56
CA LYS A 5 2.35 -13.79 1.19
C LYS A 5 2.79 -12.33 1.23
N VAL A 6 1.92 -11.43 0.78
CA VAL A 6 2.21 -10.00 0.84
C VAL A 6 2.26 -9.55 2.31
N THR A 7 1.31 -9.99 3.11
CA THR A 7 1.26 -9.66 4.53
C THR A 7 2.53 -10.11 5.24
N THR A 8 2.95 -11.35 5.01
CA THR A 8 4.17 -11.90 5.62
C THR A 8 5.40 -11.11 5.19
N ALA A 9 5.49 -10.77 3.90
CA ALA A 9 6.62 -9.99 3.39
C ALA A 9 6.68 -8.61 4.05
N MET A 10 5.52 -7.98 4.26
CA MET A 10 5.48 -6.67 4.91
C MET A 10 5.87 -6.77 6.38
N ILE A 11 5.45 -7.82 7.07
CA ILE A 11 5.84 -8.05 8.46
C ILE A 11 7.36 -8.22 8.54
N ASP A 12 7.95 -8.99 7.65
CA ASP A 12 9.40 -9.19 7.60
C ASP A 12 10.12 -7.87 7.29
N TYR A 13 9.57 -7.09 6.36
CA TYR A 13 10.16 -5.81 5.97
C TYR A 13 10.25 -4.84 7.14
N TYR A 14 9.21 -4.81 7.96
CA TYR A 14 9.15 -3.93 9.13
C TYR A 14 9.45 -4.66 10.44
N GLN A 15 10.21 -5.75 10.38
CA GLN A 15 10.60 -6.50 11.57
C GLN A 15 11.26 -5.57 12.57
N GLY A 16 10.82 -5.63 13.82
CA GLY A 16 11.31 -4.75 14.88
C GLY A 16 10.55 -3.44 15.02
N GLN A 17 9.54 -3.20 14.18
CA GLN A 17 8.74 -1.98 14.23
C GLN A 17 7.25 -2.31 14.38
N PRO A 18 6.85 -2.77 15.58
CA PRO A 18 5.49 -3.27 15.78
C PRO A 18 4.39 -2.25 15.51
N LYS A 19 4.64 -0.97 15.76
CA LYS A 19 3.63 0.05 15.51
C LYS A 19 3.31 0.18 14.02
N ARG A 20 4.33 0.07 13.16
CA ARG A 20 4.12 0.13 11.72
C ARG A 20 3.40 -1.11 11.22
N ILE A 21 3.76 -2.26 11.78
CA ILE A 21 3.09 -3.52 11.43
C ILE A 21 1.61 -3.44 11.80
N GLN A 22 1.31 -2.99 13.01
CA GLN A 22 -0.08 -2.84 13.45
C GLN A 22 -0.85 -1.87 12.55
N HIS A 23 -0.19 -0.79 12.13
CA HIS A 23 -0.82 0.22 11.29
C HIS A 23 -1.25 -0.37 9.94
N PHE A 24 -0.33 -1.02 9.21
CA PHE A 24 -0.72 -1.51 7.90
C PHE A 24 -1.70 -2.69 7.97
N LEU A 25 -1.64 -3.49 9.02
CA LEU A 25 -2.61 -4.55 9.22
C LEU A 25 -4.00 -3.98 9.48
N LYS A 26 -4.08 -2.90 10.25
CA LYS A 26 -5.33 -2.21 10.54
C LYS A 26 -5.91 -1.58 9.26
N VAL A 27 -5.08 -0.90 8.49
CA VAL A 27 -5.50 -0.28 7.23
C VAL A 27 -6.01 -1.36 6.27
N HIS A 28 -5.32 -2.48 6.20
CA HIS A 28 -5.74 -3.61 5.36
C HIS A 28 -7.11 -4.13 5.79
N ALA A 29 -7.33 -4.30 7.08
CA ALA A 29 -8.62 -4.81 7.59
C ALA A 29 -9.77 -3.87 7.21
N TYR A 30 -9.56 -2.57 7.36
CA TYR A 30 -10.58 -1.58 6.98
C TYR A 30 -10.81 -1.56 5.48
N ALA A 31 -9.74 -1.61 4.68
CA ALA A 31 -9.87 -1.60 3.23
C ALA A 31 -10.66 -2.82 2.75
N LYS A 32 -10.36 -3.98 3.30
CA LYS A 32 -11.07 -5.21 2.97
C LYS A 32 -12.55 -5.11 3.32
N LEU A 33 -12.84 -4.64 4.53
CA LEU A 33 -14.22 -4.50 5.00
C LEU A 33 -15.01 -3.56 4.09
N ILE A 34 -14.46 -2.38 3.82
CA ILE A 34 -15.12 -1.40 2.98
C ILE A 34 -15.31 -1.93 1.56
N GLY A 35 -14.28 -2.55 1.01
CA GLY A 35 -14.35 -3.10 -0.34
C GLY A 35 -15.41 -4.19 -0.47
N GLU A 36 -15.50 -5.05 0.54
CA GLU A 36 -16.52 -6.11 0.54
C GLU A 36 -17.93 -5.53 0.66
N GLN A 37 -18.10 -4.52 1.51
CA GLN A 37 -19.40 -3.88 1.68
C GLN A 37 -19.84 -3.13 0.42
N GLU A 38 -18.88 -2.57 -0.30
CA GLU A 38 -19.17 -1.87 -1.56
C GLU A 38 -19.40 -2.83 -2.73
N GLY A 39 -19.23 -4.13 -2.50
CA GLY A 39 -19.44 -5.12 -3.54
C GLY A 39 -18.41 -5.10 -4.63
N LEU A 40 -17.16 -4.72 -4.31
CA LEU A 40 -16.12 -4.66 -5.31
C LEU A 40 -15.82 -6.05 -5.88
N ASP A 41 -15.53 -6.07 -7.19
CA ASP A 41 -15.06 -7.23 -7.89
C ASP A 41 -13.82 -7.79 -7.19
N LYS A 42 -13.67 -9.10 -7.18
CA LYS A 42 -12.56 -9.78 -6.51
C LYS A 42 -11.20 -9.26 -6.99
N GLU A 43 -11.06 -8.99 -8.29
CA GLU A 43 -9.82 -8.48 -8.84
C GLU A 43 -9.48 -7.09 -8.29
N ILE A 44 -10.51 -6.23 -8.20
CA ILE A 44 -10.34 -4.89 -7.67
C ILE A 44 -10.08 -4.94 -6.17
N LEU A 45 -10.78 -5.83 -5.47
CA LEU A 45 -10.59 -5.99 -4.04
C LEU A 45 -9.18 -6.47 -3.73
N ASP A 46 -8.65 -7.41 -4.52
CA ASP A 46 -7.28 -7.90 -4.37
C ASP A 46 -6.27 -6.75 -4.48
N ILE A 47 -6.42 -5.92 -5.51
CA ILE A 47 -5.56 -4.75 -5.70
C ILE A 47 -5.66 -3.80 -4.50
N LEU A 48 -6.87 -3.54 -4.04
CA LEU A 48 -7.09 -2.64 -2.91
C LEU A 48 -6.44 -3.19 -1.64
N GLU A 49 -6.57 -4.48 -1.38
CA GLU A 49 -5.97 -5.10 -0.20
C GLU A 49 -4.45 -5.02 -0.23
N VAL A 50 -3.85 -5.32 -1.38
CA VAL A 50 -2.40 -5.25 -1.53
C VAL A 50 -1.92 -3.80 -1.40
N ALA A 51 -2.63 -2.86 -2.00
CA ALA A 51 -2.30 -1.44 -1.88
C ALA A 51 -2.35 -0.99 -0.42
N ALA A 52 -3.37 -1.43 0.33
CA ALA A 52 -3.49 -1.09 1.74
C ALA A 52 -2.32 -1.63 2.56
N LEU A 53 -1.90 -2.87 2.29
CA LEU A 53 -0.77 -3.48 2.99
C LEU A 53 0.54 -2.75 2.70
N THR A 54 0.72 -2.27 1.49
CA THR A 54 2.00 -1.70 1.03
C THR A 54 2.02 -0.19 0.98
N HIS A 55 0.94 0.48 1.36
CA HIS A 55 0.81 1.93 1.13
C HIS A 55 1.92 2.76 1.79
N ASP A 56 2.45 2.32 2.92
CA ASP A 56 3.51 3.03 3.63
C ASP A 56 4.89 2.40 3.45
N ILE A 57 5.06 1.55 2.45
CA ILE A 57 6.32 0.83 2.25
C ILE A 57 7.50 1.76 2.02
N GLY A 58 7.24 2.99 1.57
CA GLY A 58 8.29 3.97 1.32
C GLY A 58 8.83 4.67 2.56
N ILE A 59 8.21 4.49 3.73
CA ILE A 59 8.61 5.20 4.94
C ILE A 59 10.06 4.92 5.32
N LYS A 60 10.45 3.64 5.30
CA LYS A 60 11.78 3.23 5.72
C LYS A 60 12.87 3.90 4.89
N ILE A 61 12.72 3.85 3.56
CA ILE A 61 13.68 4.47 2.65
C ILE A 61 13.63 5.99 2.77
N SER A 62 12.44 6.56 2.93
CA SER A 62 12.30 8.01 3.09
C SER A 62 13.04 8.51 4.31
N GLU A 63 12.94 7.79 5.42
CA GLU A 63 13.66 8.15 6.64
C GLU A 63 15.17 8.00 6.46
N GLU A 64 15.63 6.97 5.76
CA GLU A 64 17.04 6.75 5.50
C GLU A 64 17.64 7.80 4.55
N LYS A 65 16.93 8.16 3.48
CA LYS A 65 17.44 9.07 2.46
C LYS A 65 17.23 10.54 2.82
N TYR A 66 16.08 10.87 3.38
CA TYR A 66 15.67 12.26 3.56
C TYR A 66 15.53 12.66 5.00
N ASN A 67 15.74 11.72 5.91
CA ASN A 67 15.53 11.91 7.34
C ASN A 67 14.11 12.44 7.63
N SER A 68 13.16 11.98 6.84
CA SER A 68 11.76 12.43 6.92
C SER A 68 10.84 11.35 6.37
N SER A 69 9.67 11.23 6.97
CA SER A 69 8.61 10.33 6.48
C SER A 69 7.49 11.11 5.78
N ALA A 70 7.79 12.33 5.32
CA ALA A 70 6.79 13.16 4.65
C ALA A 70 6.21 12.45 3.43
N GLY A 71 4.92 12.69 3.17
CA GLY A 71 4.19 12.01 2.11
C GLY A 71 4.84 12.13 0.74
N LYS A 72 5.41 13.32 0.43
CA LYS A 72 6.03 13.53 -0.87
C LYS A 72 7.20 12.58 -1.13
N TYR A 73 7.95 12.22 -0.10
CA TYR A 73 9.08 11.29 -0.24
C TYR A 73 8.57 9.86 -0.38
N GLN A 74 7.52 9.52 0.33
CA GLN A 74 6.90 8.21 0.22
C GLN A 74 6.31 7.99 -1.16
N GLU A 75 5.72 9.02 -1.75
CA GLU A 75 5.16 8.94 -3.10
C GLU A 75 6.23 8.70 -4.16
N VAL A 76 7.45 9.18 -3.91
CA VAL A 76 8.57 8.97 -4.82
C VAL A 76 9.20 7.59 -4.61
N GLU A 77 9.46 7.22 -3.36
CA GLU A 77 10.22 6.00 -3.04
C GLU A 77 9.34 4.75 -2.95
N GLY A 78 8.10 4.92 -2.48
CA GLY A 78 7.22 3.80 -2.22
C GLY A 78 6.96 2.88 -3.42
N PRO A 79 6.58 3.45 -4.57
CA PRO A 79 6.26 2.61 -5.73
C PRO A 79 7.39 1.69 -6.16
N ALA A 80 8.63 2.17 -6.15
CA ALA A 80 9.77 1.35 -6.54
C ALA A 80 10.01 0.19 -5.57
N VAL A 81 9.88 0.45 -4.27
CA VAL A 81 10.04 -0.58 -3.25
C VAL A 81 8.92 -1.61 -3.34
N ALA A 82 7.68 -1.15 -3.52
CA ALA A 82 6.54 -2.03 -3.67
C ALA A 82 6.67 -2.89 -4.91
N GLN A 83 7.09 -2.30 -6.02
CA GLN A 83 7.28 -3.04 -7.27
C GLN A 83 8.29 -4.16 -7.08
N GLN A 84 9.42 -3.87 -6.45
CA GLN A 84 10.44 -4.89 -6.22
C GLN A 84 9.91 -6.03 -5.35
N MET A 85 9.24 -5.70 -4.26
CA MET A 85 8.68 -6.70 -3.36
C MET A 85 7.66 -7.59 -4.08
N LEU A 86 6.73 -6.96 -4.81
CA LEU A 86 5.68 -7.71 -5.49
C LEU A 86 6.22 -8.57 -6.63
N GLU A 87 7.25 -8.08 -7.33
CA GLU A 87 7.92 -8.88 -8.36
C GLU A 87 8.60 -10.08 -7.75
N ASP A 88 9.27 -9.91 -6.61
CA ASP A 88 9.93 -11.00 -5.91
C ASP A 88 8.92 -12.05 -5.46
N LEU A 89 7.70 -11.64 -5.14
CA LEU A 89 6.63 -12.54 -4.76
C LEU A 89 5.87 -13.10 -5.96
N GLN A 90 6.26 -12.70 -7.16
CA GLN A 90 5.63 -13.14 -8.42
C GLN A 90 4.14 -12.75 -8.51
N TYR A 91 3.83 -11.58 -7.96
CA TYR A 91 2.49 -11.03 -8.06
C TYR A 91 2.20 -10.65 -9.51
N ASP A 92 0.93 -10.67 -9.90
CA ASP A 92 0.51 -10.32 -11.26
C ASP A 92 1.03 -8.93 -11.65
N LYS A 93 1.64 -8.85 -12.84
CA LYS A 93 2.28 -7.61 -13.27
C LYS A 93 1.30 -6.46 -13.43
N ALA A 94 0.15 -6.71 -14.04
CA ALA A 94 -0.86 -5.66 -14.24
C ALA A 94 -1.37 -5.16 -12.90
N LYS A 95 -1.58 -6.04 -11.95
CA LYS A 95 -2.01 -5.66 -10.60
C LYS A 95 -0.89 -4.93 -9.86
N THR A 96 0.36 -5.37 -10.03
CA THR A 96 1.51 -4.67 -9.43
C THR A 96 1.56 -3.23 -9.90
N ASP A 97 1.37 -2.99 -11.20
CA ASP A 97 1.37 -1.64 -11.74
C ASP A 97 0.27 -0.78 -11.12
N ARG A 98 -0.91 -1.37 -10.94
CA ARG A 98 -2.03 -0.66 -10.31
C ARG A 98 -1.77 -0.34 -8.85
N VAL A 99 -1.19 -1.30 -8.12
CA VAL A 99 -0.83 -1.09 -6.72
C VAL A 99 0.19 0.04 -6.61
N CYS A 100 1.21 0.02 -7.45
CA CYS A 100 2.26 1.06 -7.43
C CYS A 100 1.67 2.44 -7.73
N TYR A 101 0.75 2.51 -8.68
CA TYR A 101 0.06 3.75 -8.99
C TYR A 101 -0.69 4.27 -7.77
N LEU A 102 -1.45 3.39 -7.12
CA LEU A 102 -2.26 3.78 -5.96
C LEU A 102 -1.38 4.27 -4.81
N ILE A 103 -0.31 3.57 -4.49
CA ILE A 103 0.53 3.98 -3.36
C ILE A 103 1.34 5.23 -3.68
N GLY A 104 1.64 5.48 -4.94
CA GLY A 104 2.29 6.72 -5.36
C GLY A 104 1.39 7.93 -5.25
N HIS A 105 0.09 7.73 -5.08
CA HIS A 105 -0.89 8.80 -5.02
C HIS A 105 -1.73 8.79 -3.75
N HIS A 106 -1.43 7.89 -2.80
CA HIS A 106 -2.33 7.70 -1.65
C HIS A 106 -2.42 8.93 -0.75
N HIS A 107 -1.39 9.75 -0.69
CA HIS A 107 -1.43 10.96 0.13
C HIS A 107 -2.35 12.02 -0.47
N THR A 108 -2.67 11.90 -1.75
CA THR A 108 -3.60 12.82 -2.40
C THR A 108 -4.99 12.23 -2.55
N CYS A 109 -5.11 10.90 -2.60
CA CYS A 109 -6.38 10.23 -2.84
C CYS A 109 -6.83 9.37 -1.68
N LEU A 110 -5.97 8.46 -1.22
CA LEU A 110 -6.39 7.44 -0.26
C LEU A 110 -6.54 7.95 1.16
N LEU A 111 -5.79 8.99 1.53
CA LEU A 111 -5.92 9.58 2.86
C LEU A 111 -7.21 10.35 3.03
N TYR A 112 -7.80 10.79 1.93
CA TYR A 112 -9.07 11.47 1.98
C TYR A 112 -10.18 10.47 1.82
N THR A 113 -10.97 10.32 2.85
CA THR A 113 -12.20 9.56 2.75
C THR A 113 -13.28 10.43 2.11
N SER A 114 -12.91 11.61 1.68
CA SER A 114 -13.79 12.52 1.00
C SER A 114 -14.37 11.89 -0.25
N PRO A 115 -15.66 12.03 -0.48
CA PRO A 115 -16.26 11.51 -1.70
C PRO A 115 -15.92 12.33 -2.96
N SER A 116 -15.20 13.43 -2.82
CA SER A 116 -14.89 14.27 -3.96
C SER A 116 -13.65 13.80 -4.71
N PRO A 117 -13.80 13.27 -5.92
CA PRO A 117 -12.65 12.79 -6.69
C PRO A 117 -11.66 13.86 -7.10
N ARG A 118 -12.07 15.11 -7.10
CA ARG A 118 -11.17 16.20 -7.49
C ARG A 118 -10.03 16.40 -6.50
N ASP A 119 -10.16 15.90 -5.29
CA ASP A 119 -9.09 15.95 -4.30
C ASP A 119 -7.95 15.05 -4.66
N CYS A 120 -8.14 14.18 -5.66
CA CYS A 120 -7.13 13.24 -6.13
C CYS A 120 -6.31 13.77 -7.29
N SER A 121 -6.65 14.93 -7.79
CA SER A 121 -5.97 15.46 -8.98
C SER A 121 -4.70 16.23 -8.66
#